data_497d69a920426830f20c4379d3db776b
#
_entry.id   497d69a920426830f20c4379d3db776b
#
_cell.length_a   1.000
_cell.length_b   1.000
_cell.length_c   1.000
_cell.angle_alpha   90.00
_cell.angle_beta   90.00
_cell.angle_gamma   90.00
#
_symmetry.space_group_name_H-M   'P 1'
#
loop_
_entity.id
_entity.type
_entity.pdbx_description
1 polymer ?
#
loop_
_entity_poly.entity_id
_entity_poly.type
_entity_poly.pdbx_seq_one_letter_code
_entity_poly.pdbx_strand_id
1 'polypeptide(L)'
;MADFVHLHNHSDFSLQDGAQSVQMLCDRVGDLGMDSIALTEHGNLFSMIPFYKAARKKGIKPILGCEIYVSVGNHTDKKQIVTSSGKKWGYNHLVLLVQNESGYKNLMKLVDRKSVV
;
A
#
# COMPACT_ATOMS: atom_id res chain seq x y z
N MET A 1 -11.57 -12.56 19.41
CA MET A 1 -11.51 -11.52 18.35
C MET A 1 -10.22 -10.77 18.55
N ALA A 2 -9.40 -10.64 17.53
CA ALA A 2 -8.15 -9.88 17.67
C ALA A 2 -8.46 -8.40 17.51
N ASP A 3 -8.29 -7.62 18.56
CA ASP A 3 -8.43 -6.14 18.53
C ASP A 3 -7.27 -5.47 17.78
N PHE A 4 -6.89 -6.04 16.63
CA PHE A 4 -5.74 -5.59 15.86
C PHE A 4 -6.03 -5.65 14.35
N VAL A 5 -5.63 -4.60 13.64
CA VAL A 5 -5.73 -4.51 12.18
C VAL A 5 -4.35 -4.20 11.59
N HIS A 6 -3.89 -5.04 10.69
CA HIS A 6 -2.68 -4.77 9.93
C HIS A 6 -2.95 -3.68 8.88
N LEU A 7 -2.26 -2.54 8.98
CA LEU A 7 -2.46 -1.39 8.10
C LEU A 7 -1.37 -1.23 7.03
N HIS A 8 -0.34 -2.08 7.03
CA HIS A 8 0.79 -2.02 6.10
C HIS A 8 1.15 -3.43 5.64
N ASN A 9 0.65 -3.83 4.49
CA ASN A 9 0.86 -5.16 3.90
C ASN A 9 1.09 -5.06 2.41
N HIS A 10 1.88 -6.01 1.89
CA HIS A 10 2.16 -6.20 0.47
C HIS A 10 1.73 -7.59 0.03
N SER A 11 1.17 -7.68 -1.15
CA SER A 11 0.91 -8.94 -1.83
C SER A 11 1.98 -9.22 -2.89
N ASP A 12 1.82 -10.33 -3.62
CA ASP A 12 2.66 -10.70 -4.77
C ASP A 12 2.64 -9.66 -5.91
N PHE A 13 1.75 -8.67 -5.88
CA PHE A 13 1.80 -7.50 -6.77
C PHE A 13 2.93 -6.52 -6.42
N SER A 14 3.51 -6.63 -5.23
CA SER A 14 4.76 -5.97 -4.84
C SER A 14 5.93 -6.94 -5.04
N LEU A 15 6.39 -7.07 -6.28
CA LEU A 15 7.24 -8.16 -6.78
C LEU A 15 8.53 -8.41 -6.00
N GLN A 16 9.05 -7.41 -5.28
CA GLN A 16 10.34 -7.53 -4.59
C GLN A 16 10.21 -8.15 -3.20
N ASP A 17 9.10 -7.92 -2.50
CA ASP A 17 8.96 -8.28 -1.09
C ASP A 17 7.59 -8.85 -0.71
N GLY A 18 6.62 -8.85 -1.62
CA GLY A 18 5.32 -9.46 -1.42
C GLY A 18 5.33 -10.95 -1.77
N ALA A 19 5.18 -11.82 -0.77
CA ALA A 19 5.26 -13.27 -0.95
C ALA A 19 3.90 -13.98 -0.94
N GLN A 20 2.81 -13.28 -0.64
CA GLN A 20 1.48 -13.87 -0.50
C GLN A 20 0.52 -13.33 -1.56
N SER A 21 -0.34 -14.21 -2.07
CA SER A 21 -1.42 -13.75 -2.93
C SER A 21 -2.52 -13.04 -2.12
N VAL A 22 -3.30 -12.22 -2.80
CA VAL A 22 -4.47 -11.55 -2.20
C VAL A 22 -5.43 -12.56 -1.54
N GLN A 23 -5.64 -13.72 -2.18
CA GLN A 23 -6.51 -14.76 -1.63
C GLN A 23 -5.95 -15.34 -0.33
N MET A 24 -4.65 -15.69 -0.32
CA MET A 24 -3.99 -16.21 0.88
C MET A 24 -4.05 -15.21 2.04
N LEU A 25 -3.86 -13.92 1.76
CA LEU A 25 -3.97 -12.86 2.77
C LEU A 25 -5.37 -12.83 3.39
N CYS A 26 -6.42 -12.82 2.56
CA CYS A 26 -7.81 -12.81 3.03
C CYS A 26 -8.17 -14.10 3.78
N ASP A 27 -7.69 -15.25 3.33
CA ASP A 27 -7.89 -16.53 4.02
C ASP A 27 -7.28 -16.49 5.42
N ARG A 28 -6.03 -16.06 5.51
CA ARG A 28 -5.32 -15.99 6.80
C ARG A 28 -5.95 -15.01 7.78
N VAL A 29 -6.41 -13.86 7.30
CA VAL A 29 -7.13 -12.87 8.12
C VAL A 29 -8.41 -13.47 8.70
N GLY A 30 -9.16 -14.21 7.89
CA GLY A 30 -10.36 -14.93 8.34
C GLY A 30 -10.03 -16.00 9.38
N ASP A 31 -8.99 -16.83 9.16
CA ASP A 31 -8.55 -17.87 10.09
C ASP A 31 -8.12 -17.30 11.46
N LEU A 32 -7.55 -16.10 11.46
CA LEU A 32 -7.16 -15.40 12.69
C LEU A 32 -8.32 -14.68 13.39
N GLY A 33 -9.54 -14.75 12.84
CA GLY A 33 -10.70 -14.07 13.38
C GLY A 33 -10.64 -12.54 13.30
N MET A 34 -9.83 -12.00 12.40
CA MET A 34 -9.74 -10.55 12.17
C MET A 34 -10.87 -10.13 11.22
N ASP A 35 -11.43 -8.96 11.46
CA ASP A 35 -12.56 -8.42 10.68
C ASP A 35 -12.15 -7.42 9.58
N SER A 36 -10.91 -6.98 9.60
CA SER A 36 -10.40 -5.90 8.73
C SER A 36 -8.93 -6.12 8.39
N ILE A 37 -8.51 -5.67 7.21
CA ILE A 37 -7.12 -5.69 6.76
C ILE A 37 -6.88 -4.58 5.74
N ALA A 38 -5.72 -3.96 5.76
CA ALA A 38 -5.27 -3.08 4.69
C ALA A 38 -4.35 -3.79 3.71
N LEU A 39 -4.37 -3.37 2.46
CA LEU A 39 -3.40 -3.73 1.44
C LEU A 39 -2.80 -2.47 0.83
N THR A 40 -1.47 -2.36 0.89
CA THR A 40 -0.71 -1.14 0.60
C THR A 40 0.50 -1.47 -0.25
N GLU A 41 0.28 -1.79 -1.52
CA GLU A 41 1.34 -2.16 -2.46
C GLU A 41 2.35 -1.02 -2.66
N HIS A 42 3.56 -1.37 -3.05
CA HIS A 42 4.60 -0.40 -3.41
C HIS A 42 4.27 0.32 -4.71
N GLY A 43 3.83 1.57 -4.63
CA GLY A 43 3.64 2.47 -5.75
C GLY A 43 2.65 2.02 -6.81
N ASN A 44 1.76 1.07 -6.49
CA ASN A 44 0.74 0.59 -7.42
C ASN A 44 -0.60 0.27 -6.73
N LEU A 45 -1.65 0.19 -7.54
CA LEU A 45 -3.01 -0.17 -7.12
C LEU A 45 -3.53 -1.41 -7.87
N PHE A 46 -2.65 -2.22 -8.41
CA PHE A 46 -3.03 -3.35 -9.28
C PHE A 46 -3.85 -4.41 -8.54
N SER A 47 -3.61 -4.61 -7.25
CA SER A 47 -4.31 -5.60 -6.44
C SER A 47 -5.64 -5.10 -5.86
N MET A 48 -5.99 -3.81 -6.00
CA MET A 48 -7.10 -3.21 -5.26
C MET A 48 -8.45 -3.85 -5.57
N ILE A 49 -8.78 -4.09 -6.84
CA ILE A 49 -10.06 -4.68 -7.23
C ILE A 49 -10.16 -6.16 -6.80
N PRO A 50 -9.17 -7.04 -7.11
CA PRO A 50 -9.21 -8.41 -6.62
C PRO A 50 -9.22 -8.49 -5.08
N PHE A 51 -8.48 -7.62 -4.40
CA PHE A 51 -8.46 -7.55 -2.93
C PHE A 51 -9.84 -7.18 -2.37
N TYR A 52 -10.45 -6.12 -2.88
CA TYR A 52 -11.78 -5.69 -2.44
C TYR A 52 -12.80 -6.83 -2.57
N LYS A 53 -12.82 -7.50 -3.73
CA LYS A 53 -13.74 -8.61 -3.99
C LYS A 53 -13.48 -9.80 -3.06
N ALA A 54 -12.23 -10.20 -2.88
CA ALA A 54 -11.86 -11.35 -2.02
C ALA A 54 -12.21 -11.10 -0.55
N ALA A 55 -11.88 -9.93 -0.03
CA ALA A 55 -12.18 -9.55 1.35
C ALA A 55 -13.68 -9.48 1.61
N ARG A 56 -14.43 -8.80 0.74
CA ARG A 56 -15.90 -8.69 0.85
C ARG A 56 -16.61 -10.05 0.81
N LYS A 57 -16.14 -10.96 -0.05
CA LYS A 57 -16.68 -12.32 -0.13
C LYS A 57 -16.55 -13.09 1.20
N LYS A 58 -15.53 -12.78 1.99
CA LYS A 58 -15.27 -13.40 3.30
C LYS A 58 -15.84 -12.59 4.49
N GLY A 59 -16.57 -11.52 4.23
CA GLY A 59 -17.09 -10.64 5.28
C GLY A 59 -16.00 -9.80 5.98
N ILE A 60 -14.81 -9.70 5.39
CA ILE A 60 -13.69 -8.90 5.88
C ILE A 60 -13.81 -7.49 5.29
N LYS A 61 -13.59 -6.47 6.11
CA LYS A 61 -13.54 -5.07 5.67
C LYS A 61 -12.20 -4.78 4.99
N PRO A 62 -12.17 -4.54 3.67
CA PRO A 62 -10.95 -4.14 2.98
C PRO A 62 -10.64 -2.66 3.25
N ILE A 63 -9.41 -2.37 3.64
CA ILE A 63 -8.87 -1.01 3.72
C ILE A 63 -7.90 -0.85 2.56
N LEU A 64 -8.28 -0.05 1.57
CA LEU A 64 -7.47 0.18 0.37
C LEU A 64 -6.38 1.21 0.68
N GLY A 65 -5.19 1.00 0.17
CA GLY A 65 -4.09 1.93 0.36
C GLY A 65 -2.95 1.72 -0.62
N CYS A 66 -1.89 2.48 -0.43
CA CYS A 66 -0.67 2.36 -1.21
C CYS A 66 0.50 2.90 -0.40
N GLU A 67 1.64 2.27 -0.49
CA GLU A 67 2.90 2.81 -0.02
C GLU A 67 3.52 3.63 -1.14
N ILE A 68 3.41 4.95 -1.02
CA ILE A 68 3.95 5.89 -2.00
C ILE A 68 5.37 6.32 -1.63
N TYR A 69 6.06 6.90 -2.61
CA TYR A 69 7.37 7.49 -2.43
C TYR A 69 7.24 9.01 -2.31
N VAL A 70 7.84 9.58 -1.26
CA VAL A 70 7.85 11.03 -1.01
C VAL A 70 9.25 11.56 -1.23
N SER A 71 9.40 12.52 -2.13
CA SER A 71 10.70 13.15 -2.41
C SER A 71 11.20 13.96 -1.21
N VAL A 72 12.50 14.06 -1.09
CA VAL A 72 13.14 14.87 -0.05
C VAL A 72 13.12 16.36 -0.41
N GLY A 73 12.90 16.68 -1.69
CA GLY A 73 12.80 18.04 -2.21
C GLY A 73 11.53 18.23 -3.03
N ASN A 74 11.63 18.95 -4.12
CA ASN A 74 10.51 19.10 -5.04
C ASN A 74 10.21 17.76 -5.73
N HIS A 75 8.95 17.41 -5.90
CA HIS A 75 8.51 16.15 -6.52
C HIS A 75 9.00 15.96 -7.97
N THR A 76 9.41 17.02 -8.64
CA THR A 76 10.03 16.99 -9.96
C THR A 76 11.54 16.75 -9.92
N ASP A 77 12.17 16.90 -8.75
CA ASP A 77 13.60 16.73 -8.56
C ASP A 77 13.96 15.25 -8.37
N LYS A 78 14.67 14.68 -9.33
CA LYS A 78 15.21 13.32 -9.24
C LYS A 78 16.59 13.26 -8.58
N LYS A 79 16.98 14.31 -7.84
CA LYS A 79 18.27 14.39 -7.18
C LYS A 79 18.29 13.52 -5.93
N GLN A 80 19.31 12.69 -5.82
CA GLN A 80 19.60 11.96 -4.59
C GLN A 80 20.41 12.85 -3.64
N ILE A 81 20.01 12.86 -2.38
CA ILE A 81 20.80 13.47 -1.32
C ILE A 81 21.89 12.48 -0.91
N VAL A 82 23.13 12.94 -0.90
CA VAL A 82 24.27 12.16 -0.39
C VAL A 82 24.47 12.56 1.08
N THR A 83 24.33 11.60 1.97
CA THR A 83 24.58 11.82 3.40
C THR A 83 26.08 11.95 3.66
N SER A 84 26.45 12.49 4.83
CA SER A 84 27.85 12.56 5.28
C SER A 84 28.56 11.20 5.32
N SER A 85 27.81 10.12 5.42
CA SER A 85 28.31 8.73 5.33
C SER A 85 28.41 8.19 3.91
N GLY A 86 28.17 9.00 2.87
CA GLY A 86 28.19 8.60 1.46
C GLY A 86 26.97 7.81 0.99
N LYS A 87 25.96 7.62 1.85
CA LYS A 87 24.73 6.92 1.48
C LYS A 87 23.86 7.83 0.61
N LYS A 88 23.48 7.35 -0.55
CA LYS A 88 22.57 8.05 -1.45
C LYS A 88 21.12 7.78 -1.02
N TRP A 89 20.35 8.85 -0.88
CA TRP A 89 18.95 8.78 -0.45
C TRP A 89 18.11 9.80 -1.23
N GLY A 90 17.02 9.35 -1.83
CA GLY A 90 16.25 10.21 -2.73
C GLY A 90 14.76 10.33 -2.38
N TYR A 91 14.23 9.45 -1.53
CA TYR A 91 12.80 9.44 -1.19
C TYR A 91 12.54 8.72 0.14
N ASN A 92 11.42 9.04 0.74
CA ASN A 92 10.85 8.33 1.88
C ASN A 92 9.65 7.51 1.45
N HIS A 93 9.27 6.53 2.26
CA HIS A 93 8.04 5.77 2.08
C HIS A 93 6.95 6.35 2.97
N LEU A 94 5.75 6.47 2.43
CA LEU A 94 4.56 6.91 3.16
C LEU A 94 3.38 6.00 2.81
N VAL A 95 2.78 5.41 3.83
CA VAL A 95 1.55 4.63 3.67
C VAL A 95 0.36 5.57 3.68
N LEU A 96 -0.43 5.54 2.62
CA LEU A 96 -1.71 6.24 2.51
C LEU A 96 -2.85 5.24 2.52
N LEU A 97 -3.85 5.48 3.35
CA LEU A 97 -5.06 4.68 3.45
C LEU A 97 -6.27 5.46 2.94
N VAL A 98 -7.11 4.79 2.16
CA VAL A 98 -8.32 5.38 1.60
C VAL A 98 -9.42 5.42 2.65
N GLN A 99 -9.95 6.60 2.93
CA GLN A 99 -11.05 6.79 3.86
C GLN A 99 -12.43 6.72 3.17
N ASN A 100 -12.51 7.22 1.93
CA ASN A 100 -13.76 7.30 1.17
C ASN A 100 -13.48 7.31 -0.35
N GLU A 101 -14.52 7.37 -1.15
CA GLU A 101 -14.40 7.37 -2.62
C GLU A 101 -13.55 8.53 -3.16
N SER A 102 -13.67 9.72 -2.59
CA SER A 102 -12.83 10.88 -2.97
C SER A 102 -11.36 10.61 -2.69
N GLY A 103 -11.05 10.00 -1.54
CA GLY A 103 -9.70 9.57 -1.18
C GLY A 103 -9.14 8.54 -2.16
N TYR A 104 -9.96 7.59 -2.61
CA TYR A 104 -9.55 6.61 -3.61
C TYR A 104 -9.21 7.27 -4.96
N LYS A 105 -10.06 8.17 -5.44
CA LYS A 105 -9.81 8.95 -6.66
C LYS A 105 -8.53 9.79 -6.58
N ASN A 106 -8.27 10.39 -5.41
CA ASN A 106 -7.05 11.16 -5.18
C ASN A 106 -5.81 10.24 -5.15
N LEU A 107 -5.91 9.08 -4.52
CA LEU A 107 -4.81 8.11 -4.49
C LEU A 107 -4.47 7.61 -5.90
N MET A 108 -5.47 7.33 -6.74
CA MET A 108 -5.25 6.97 -8.14
C MET A 108 -4.46 8.05 -8.90
N LYS A 109 -4.79 9.34 -8.69
CA LYS A 109 -4.06 10.45 -9.31
C LYS A 109 -2.61 10.55 -8.83
N LEU A 110 -2.37 10.30 -7.55
CA LEU A 110 -1.01 10.30 -6.98
C LEU A 110 -0.17 9.17 -7.56
N VAL A 111 -0.72 7.97 -7.62
CA VAL A 111 -0.02 6.78 -8.14
C VAL A 111 0.22 6.88 -9.65
N ASP A 112 -0.73 7.42 -10.42
CA ASP A 112 -0.60 7.59 -11.88
C ASP A 112 0.55 8.53 -12.27
N ARG A 113 0.82 9.52 -11.46
CA ARG A 113 1.89 10.50 -11.74
C ARG A 113 3.30 9.90 -11.76
N LYS A 114 3.49 8.63 -11.40
CA LYS A 114 4.80 7.93 -11.30
C LYS A 114 5.86 8.78 -10.61
N SER A 115 5.42 9.75 -9.91
CA SER A 115 6.26 10.69 -9.22
C SER A 115 6.10 10.44 -7.76
N VAL A 116 7.17 10.32 -7.24
CA VAL A 116 7.49 10.69 -5.91
C VAL A 116 6.75 12.00 -5.61
N VAL A 117 5.84 11.97 -4.74
CA VAL A 117 5.09 13.15 -4.31
C VAL A 117 5.94 13.94 -3.34
#